data_c8f7a0e2ba5b70efa4a5ceb0d58ab8af
#
_entry.id   c8f7a0e2ba5b70efa4a5ceb0d58ab8af
#
_cell.length_a   1.000
_cell.length_b   1.000
_cell.length_c   1.000
_cell.angle_alpha   90.00
_cell.angle_beta   90.00
_cell.angle_gamma   90.00
#
_symmetry.space_group_name_H-M   'P 1'
#
loop_
_entity.id
_entity.type
_entity.pdbx_description
1 polymer ?
#
loop_
_entity_poly.entity_id
_entity_poly.type
_entity_poly.pdbx_seq_one_letter_code
_entity_poly.pdbx_strand_id
1 'polypeptide(L)'
;MKTDRLNSYYLNQIKYDLYLKFYFKNIYEIPKIANVNISLKKLKYKSKIIFIFLFYLVLILNQIFNLKFVSNKNLKSNSNKQNFNLLINLNKNNNNIFLDNLINFYLPNIKNFKVLSKNTLINGNLNFKINNLFDIIKFKFNSLFNDQIFIINIKTTSLNNFLSYSLLSLYLLPIKY
;
A
#
# COMPACT_ATOMS: atom_id res chain seq x y z
N MET A 1 18.41 15.76 -4.97
CA MET A 1 17.20 15.00 -5.34
C MET A 1 17.48 13.53 -5.03
N LYS A 2 16.74 12.88 -4.10
CA LYS A 2 16.82 11.42 -3.98
C LYS A 2 16.19 10.86 -5.25
N THR A 3 16.99 10.30 -6.12
CA THR A 3 16.50 9.54 -7.28
C THR A 3 15.73 8.35 -6.73
N ASP A 4 14.43 8.27 -7.06
CA ASP A 4 13.59 7.17 -6.65
C ASP A 4 14.15 5.88 -7.25
N ARG A 5 14.83 5.08 -6.44
CA ARG A 5 15.47 3.83 -6.87
C ARG A 5 14.55 2.94 -7.69
N LEU A 6 13.30 2.76 -7.24
CA LEU A 6 12.33 1.96 -7.96
C LEU A 6 11.88 2.59 -9.27
N ASN A 7 11.86 3.92 -9.38
CA ASN A 7 11.54 4.57 -10.65
C ASN A 7 12.66 4.35 -11.69
N SER A 8 13.91 4.51 -11.29
CA SER A 8 15.05 4.22 -12.18
C SER A 8 15.09 2.74 -12.56
N TYR A 9 14.80 1.83 -11.63
CA TYR A 9 14.71 0.41 -11.89
C TYR A 9 13.59 0.07 -12.89
N TYR A 10 12.41 0.69 -12.74
CA TYR A 10 11.33 0.53 -13.70
C TYR A 10 11.73 1.00 -15.11
N LEU A 11 12.31 2.19 -15.23
CA LEU A 11 12.65 2.77 -16.53
C LEU A 11 13.77 1.99 -17.24
N ASN A 12 14.77 1.51 -16.49
CA ASN A 12 15.97 0.91 -17.07
C ASN A 12 15.86 -0.61 -17.29
N GLN A 13 15.02 -1.32 -16.53
CA GLN A 13 14.94 -2.77 -16.56
C GLN A 13 13.52 -3.28 -16.77
N ILE A 14 12.60 -3.04 -15.83
CA ILE A 14 11.27 -3.65 -15.83
C ILE A 14 10.50 -3.35 -17.12
N LYS A 15 10.58 -2.11 -17.59
CA LYS A 15 9.90 -1.68 -18.82
C LYS A 15 10.35 -2.46 -20.05
N TYR A 16 11.65 -2.71 -20.18
CA TYR A 16 12.21 -3.47 -21.30
C TYR A 16 11.89 -4.95 -21.18
N ASP A 17 11.98 -5.54 -19.99
CA ASP A 17 11.65 -6.94 -19.75
C ASP A 17 10.18 -7.23 -20.08
N LEU A 18 9.27 -6.33 -19.70
CA LEU A 18 7.86 -6.45 -20.06
C LEU A 18 7.63 -6.30 -21.56
N TYR A 19 8.30 -5.35 -22.20
CA TYR A 19 8.20 -5.14 -23.64
C TYR A 19 8.64 -6.37 -24.43
N LEU A 20 9.77 -6.96 -24.08
CA LEU A 20 10.28 -8.17 -24.71
C LEU A 20 9.39 -9.40 -24.46
N LYS A 21 8.80 -9.50 -23.27
CA LYS A 21 7.98 -10.65 -22.89
C LYS A 21 6.59 -10.65 -23.54
N PHE A 22 5.98 -9.48 -23.74
CA PHE A 22 4.56 -9.37 -24.12
C PHE A 22 4.30 -8.73 -25.47
N TYR A 23 5.32 -8.31 -26.22
CA TYR A 23 5.19 -7.73 -27.58
C TYR A 23 4.11 -6.63 -27.69
N PHE A 24 4.21 -5.61 -26.86
CA PHE A 24 3.27 -4.47 -26.93
C PHE A 24 3.40 -3.72 -28.25
N LYS A 25 2.27 -3.31 -28.82
CA LYS A 25 2.25 -2.50 -30.04
C LYS A 25 2.77 -1.09 -29.81
N ASN A 26 2.45 -0.54 -28.62
CA ASN A 26 2.84 0.82 -28.22
C ASN A 26 3.58 0.81 -26.87
N ILE A 27 4.57 1.66 -26.74
CA ILE A 27 5.32 1.84 -25.49
C ILE A 27 4.42 2.30 -24.33
N TYR A 28 3.32 3.00 -24.64
CA TYR A 28 2.35 3.49 -23.65
C TYR A 28 1.44 2.39 -23.06
N GLU A 29 1.36 1.24 -23.71
CA GLU A 29 0.57 0.07 -23.24
C GLU A 29 1.30 -0.69 -22.13
N ILE A 30 2.60 -0.45 -21.96
CA ILE A 30 3.40 -1.13 -20.94
C ILE A 30 2.84 -0.79 -19.56
N PRO A 31 2.48 -1.79 -18.74
CA PRO A 31 1.90 -1.56 -17.44
C PRO A 31 2.86 -0.86 -16.49
N LYS A 32 2.32 0.03 -15.67
CA LYS A 32 3.04 0.74 -14.60
C LYS A 32 2.17 0.81 -13.34
N ILE A 33 2.81 1.08 -12.21
CA ILE A 33 2.09 1.36 -10.97
C ILE A 33 1.48 2.77 -11.08
N ALA A 34 0.16 2.84 -10.99
CA ALA A 34 -0.58 4.10 -11.09
C ALA A 34 -0.64 4.82 -9.74
N ASN A 35 -1.19 4.14 -8.73
CA ASN A 35 -1.38 4.70 -7.39
C ASN A 35 -1.25 3.62 -6.31
N VAL A 36 -0.84 4.05 -5.12
CA VAL A 36 -0.86 3.22 -3.91
C VAL A 36 -1.77 3.89 -2.89
N ASN A 37 -2.77 3.14 -2.44
CA ASN A 37 -3.73 3.60 -1.45
C ASN A 37 -3.63 2.72 -0.22
N ILE A 38 -3.64 3.34 0.96
CA ILE A 38 -3.65 2.64 2.24
C ILE A 38 -4.97 2.96 2.92
N SER A 39 -5.71 1.95 3.32
CA SER A 39 -6.95 2.13 4.07
C SER A 39 -6.88 1.46 5.43
N LEU A 40 -7.36 2.18 6.44
CA LEU A 40 -7.53 1.71 7.80
C LEU A 40 -9.00 1.66 8.11
N LYS A 41 -9.44 0.52 8.61
CA LYS A 41 -10.85 0.30 8.95
C LYS A 41 -11.06 0.35 10.45
N LYS A 42 -12.23 0.83 10.87
CA LYS A 42 -12.74 0.76 12.24
C LYS A 42 -11.87 1.47 13.28
N LEU A 43 -11.42 2.69 12.98
CA LEU A 43 -10.78 3.52 13.97
C LEU A 43 -11.82 3.93 15.05
N LYS A 44 -11.67 3.41 16.27
CA LYS A 44 -12.56 3.66 17.42
C LYS A 44 -11.86 4.51 18.48
N TYR A 45 -11.32 5.65 18.11
CA TYR A 45 -10.54 6.45 19.05
C TYR A 45 -11.15 7.83 19.30
N LYS A 46 -10.85 8.37 20.49
CA LYS A 46 -11.11 9.78 20.79
C LYS A 46 -10.27 10.66 19.85
N SER A 47 -10.75 11.82 19.49
CA SER A 47 -10.10 12.74 18.53
C SER A 47 -8.61 12.97 18.79
N LYS A 48 -8.20 13.17 20.05
CA LYS A 48 -6.79 13.35 20.43
C LYS A 48 -5.90 12.17 20.03
N ILE A 49 -6.37 10.94 20.18
CA ILE A 49 -5.62 9.72 19.82
C ILE A 49 -5.49 9.60 18.31
N ILE A 50 -6.50 10.03 17.55
CA ILE A 50 -6.45 10.05 16.08
C ILE A 50 -5.34 11.00 15.59
N PHE A 51 -5.17 12.17 16.20
CA PHE A 51 -4.09 13.09 15.84
C PHE A 51 -2.70 12.49 16.08
N ILE A 52 -2.48 11.85 17.22
CA ILE A 52 -1.25 11.16 17.53
C ILE A 52 -1.00 10.05 16.51
N PHE A 53 -2.02 9.28 16.17
CA PHE A 53 -1.95 8.23 15.16
C PHE A 53 -1.56 8.78 13.78
N LEU A 54 -2.17 9.88 13.33
CA LEU A 54 -1.84 10.53 12.07
C LEU A 54 -0.41 11.04 12.04
N PHE A 55 0.06 11.63 13.14
CA PHE A 55 1.43 12.08 13.26
C PHE A 55 2.42 10.91 13.09
N TYR A 56 2.17 9.77 13.74
CA TYR A 56 2.99 8.57 13.56
C TYR A 56 2.92 8.02 12.14
N LEU A 57 1.76 8.06 11.49
CA LEU A 57 1.66 7.65 10.09
C LEU A 57 2.51 8.53 9.17
N VAL A 58 2.52 9.84 9.38
CA VAL A 58 3.39 10.77 8.64
C VAL A 58 4.86 10.40 8.84
N LEU A 59 5.28 10.11 10.08
CA LEU A 59 6.65 9.69 10.36
C LEU A 59 7.01 8.34 9.71
N ILE A 60 6.09 7.37 9.75
CA ILE A 60 6.29 6.05 9.16
C ILE A 60 6.41 6.13 7.64
N LEU A 61 5.49 6.85 7.02
CA LEU A 61 5.48 7.02 5.57
C LEU A 61 6.57 7.98 5.11
N ASN A 62 7.15 8.75 6.06
CA ASN A 62 8.15 9.80 5.81
C ASN A 62 7.72 10.78 4.70
N GLN A 63 6.41 11.06 4.63
CA GLN A 63 5.81 11.77 3.52
C GLN A 63 4.51 12.46 3.92
N ILE A 64 4.23 13.58 3.26
CA ILE A 64 2.92 14.25 3.33
C ILE A 64 1.98 13.54 2.36
N PHE A 65 0.81 13.16 2.84
CA PHE A 65 -0.19 12.41 2.07
C PHE A 65 -1.58 13.04 2.19
N ASN A 66 -2.42 12.75 1.20
CA ASN A 66 -3.81 13.20 1.21
C ASN A 66 -4.67 12.27 2.05
N LEU A 67 -5.29 12.81 3.11
CA LEU A 67 -6.16 12.10 4.00
C LEU A 67 -7.62 12.30 3.63
N LYS A 68 -8.39 11.21 3.62
CA LYS A 68 -9.85 11.26 3.52
C LYS A 68 -10.44 10.45 4.68
N PHE A 69 -11.25 11.13 5.50
CA PHE A 69 -12.06 10.48 6.51
C PHE A 69 -13.39 10.08 5.91
N VAL A 70 -13.73 8.80 5.98
CA VAL A 70 -15.01 8.28 5.54
C VAL A 70 -15.78 7.81 6.76
N SER A 71 -16.82 8.55 7.16
CA SER A 71 -17.71 8.14 8.24
C SER A 71 -18.66 7.05 7.76
N ASN A 72 -18.75 5.95 8.48
CA ASN A 72 -19.79 4.93 8.23
C ASN A 72 -21.11 5.41 8.83
N LYS A 73 -22.00 5.95 8.03
CA LYS A 73 -23.33 6.44 8.45
C LYS A 73 -24.31 5.34 8.88
N ASN A 74 -23.96 4.06 8.74
CA ASN A 74 -24.90 2.93 8.89
C ASN A 74 -24.98 2.32 10.30
N LEU A 75 -24.35 2.91 11.31
CA LEU A 75 -24.49 2.43 12.67
C LEU A 75 -25.25 3.45 13.53
N LYS A 76 -26.57 3.28 13.58
CA LYS A 76 -27.43 3.82 14.64
C LYS A 76 -27.04 3.15 15.97
N SER A 77 -25.95 3.56 16.57
CA SER A 77 -25.61 3.20 17.95
C SER A 77 -25.48 4.47 18.76
N ASN A 78 -26.27 4.55 19.82
CA ASN A 78 -26.32 5.63 20.82
C ASN A 78 -25.00 5.78 21.63
N SER A 79 -23.89 5.30 21.11
CA SER A 79 -22.58 5.46 21.73
C SER A 79 -21.80 6.54 21.01
N ASN A 80 -21.24 7.51 21.74
CA ASN A 80 -20.35 8.58 21.27
C ASN A 80 -19.05 8.11 20.58
N LYS A 81 -19.01 6.86 20.11
CA LYS A 81 -17.89 6.23 19.39
C LYS A 81 -18.21 6.18 17.91
N GLN A 82 -17.83 7.20 17.18
CA GLN A 82 -17.91 7.20 15.72
C GLN A 82 -16.81 6.27 15.16
N ASN A 83 -17.20 5.30 14.33
CA ASN A 83 -16.25 4.49 13.58
C ASN A 83 -15.86 5.23 12.31
N PHE A 84 -14.58 5.56 12.16
CA PHE A 84 -14.04 6.21 10.98
C PHE A 84 -13.21 5.21 10.17
N ASN A 85 -13.29 5.30 8.87
CA ASN A 85 -12.33 4.69 7.96
C ASN A 85 -11.39 5.80 7.49
N LEU A 86 -10.10 5.55 7.54
CA LEU A 86 -9.08 6.45 7.05
C LEU A 86 -8.59 5.95 5.69
N LEU A 87 -8.65 6.80 4.69
CA LEU A 87 -8.07 6.55 3.37
C LEU A 87 -6.87 7.47 3.16
N ILE A 88 -5.73 6.89 2.86
CA ILE A 88 -4.48 7.58 2.57
C ILE A 88 -4.16 7.33 1.11
N ASN A 89 -4.15 8.38 0.31
CA ASN A 89 -3.74 8.31 -1.08
C ASN A 89 -2.32 8.88 -1.16
N LEU A 90 -1.38 8.07 -1.59
CA LEU A 90 0.00 8.52 -1.82
C LEU A 90 0.09 9.27 -3.15
N ASN A 91 0.89 10.33 -3.18
CA ASN A 91 1.20 11.05 -4.40
C ASN A 91 2.14 10.24 -5.30
N LYS A 92 2.15 10.50 -6.61
CA LYS A 92 2.91 9.70 -7.60
C LYS A 92 4.38 9.50 -7.21
N ASN A 93 5.09 10.54 -6.79
CA ASN A 93 6.49 10.46 -6.39
C ASN A 93 6.70 9.65 -5.11
N ASN A 94 5.69 9.62 -4.26
CA ASN A 94 5.72 8.96 -2.97
C ASN A 94 5.35 7.47 -3.04
N ASN A 95 4.70 7.04 -4.13
CA ASN A 95 4.36 5.63 -4.35
C ASN A 95 5.60 4.74 -4.36
N ASN A 96 6.63 5.16 -5.12
CA ASN A 96 7.84 4.37 -5.29
C ASN A 96 8.66 4.30 -3.98
N ILE A 97 8.76 5.41 -3.24
CA ILE A 97 9.46 5.44 -1.96
C ILE A 97 8.75 4.53 -0.95
N PHE A 98 7.41 4.59 -0.91
CA PHE A 98 6.64 3.71 -0.04
C PHE A 98 6.80 2.24 -0.42
N LEU A 99 6.75 1.91 -1.71
CA LEU A 99 6.92 0.54 -2.20
C LEU A 99 8.32 0.01 -1.92
N ASP A 100 9.35 0.84 -2.05
CA ASP A 100 10.72 0.47 -1.72
C ASP A 100 10.85 0.11 -0.23
N ASN A 101 10.30 0.93 0.64
CA ASN A 101 10.24 0.65 2.07
C ASN A 101 9.38 -0.58 2.39
N LEU A 102 8.27 -0.75 1.69
CA LEU A 102 7.38 -1.91 1.87
C LEU A 102 8.11 -3.21 1.58
N ILE A 103 8.79 -3.29 0.44
CA ILE A 103 9.48 -4.50 -0.04
C ILE A 103 10.70 -4.81 0.82
N ASN A 104 11.53 -3.80 1.13
CA ASN A 104 12.82 -4.03 1.77
C ASN A 104 12.76 -4.06 3.31
N PHE A 105 11.80 -3.35 3.91
CA PHE A 105 11.75 -3.22 5.37
C PHE A 105 10.46 -3.79 5.99
N TYR A 106 9.29 -3.47 5.41
CA TYR A 106 8.05 -3.83 6.09
C TYR A 106 7.71 -5.31 5.91
N LEU A 107 7.69 -5.83 4.69
CA LEU A 107 7.32 -7.22 4.44
C LEU A 107 8.28 -8.23 5.09
N PRO A 108 9.61 -8.07 5.05
CA PRO A 108 10.54 -9.01 5.70
C PRO A 108 10.42 -9.04 7.23
N ASN A 109 10.02 -7.92 7.85
CA ASN A 109 9.91 -7.81 9.30
C ASN A 109 8.57 -8.31 9.86
N ILE A 110 7.60 -8.65 9.00
CA ILE A 110 6.33 -9.20 9.46
C ILE A 110 6.54 -10.65 9.89
N LYS A 111 6.29 -10.92 11.17
CA LYS A 111 6.28 -12.29 11.69
C LYS A 111 5.22 -13.12 10.96
N ASN A 112 5.61 -14.30 10.48
CA ASN A 112 4.69 -15.23 9.77
C ASN A 112 4.05 -14.62 8.50
N PHE A 113 4.77 -13.77 7.76
CA PHE A 113 4.28 -13.24 6.50
C PHE A 113 4.00 -14.39 5.52
N LYS A 114 2.75 -14.47 5.08
CA LYS A 114 2.36 -15.42 4.03
C LYS A 114 2.49 -14.75 2.67
N VAL A 115 3.10 -15.46 1.74
CA VAL A 115 3.19 -15.01 0.35
C VAL A 115 1.79 -14.67 -0.18
N LEU A 116 1.68 -13.56 -0.89
CA LEU A 116 0.42 -13.07 -1.42
C LEU A 116 -0.09 -14.04 -2.49
N SER A 117 -1.35 -14.45 -2.38
CA SER A 117 -1.97 -15.36 -3.34
C SER A 117 -2.47 -14.62 -4.59
N LYS A 118 -2.57 -15.31 -5.71
CA LYS A 118 -3.17 -14.81 -6.96
C LYS A 118 -4.55 -14.15 -6.75
N ASN A 119 -5.35 -14.68 -5.82
CA ASN A 119 -6.70 -14.18 -5.53
C ASN A 119 -6.71 -12.75 -4.96
N THR A 120 -5.55 -12.23 -4.54
CA THR A 120 -5.42 -10.82 -4.10
C THR A 120 -5.33 -9.84 -5.26
N LEU A 121 -5.14 -10.34 -6.50
CA LEU A 121 -5.16 -9.55 -7.74
C LEU A 121 -6.56 -9.54 -8.33
N ILE A 122 -7.17 -8.37 -8.38
CA ILE A 122 -8.52 -8.17 -8.97
C ILE A 122 -8.45 -7.00 -9.94
N ASN A 123 -8.79 -7.24 -11.19
CA ASN A 123 -8.79 -6.22 -12.26
C ASN A 123 -7.48 -5.40 -12.30
N GLY A 124 -6.36 -6.10 -12.23
CA GLY A 124 -5.05 -5.46 -12.24
C GLY A 124 -4.60 -4.78 -10.95
N ASN A 125 -5.43 -4.80 -9.91
CA ASN A 125 -5.11 -4.19 -8.61
C ASN A 125 -4.73 -5.26 -7.59
N LEU A 126 -3.63 -5.03 -6.87
CA LEU A 126 -3.21 -5.89 -5.77
C LEU A 126 -3.77 -5.37 -4.45
N ASN A 127 -4.56 -6.19 -3.76
CA ASN A 127 -5.15 -5.87 -2.46
C ASN A 127 -4.67 -6.85 -1.40
N PHE A 128 -4.02 -6.39 -0.36
CA PHE A 128 -3.62 -7.25 0.75
C PHE A 128 -3.71 -6.53 2.10
N LYS A 129 -3.72 -7.32 3.16
CA LYS A 129 -3.86 -6.84 4.53
C LYS A 129 -2.56 -7.05 5.28
N ILE A 130 -2.15 -6.06 6.05
CA ILE A 130 -1.06 -6.14 7.00
C ILE A 130 -1.63 -5.86 8.38
N ASN A 131 -1.43 -6.79 9.30
CA ASN A 131 -1.75 -6.57 10.70
C ASN A 131 -0.53 -5.93 11.37
N ASN A 132 -0.77 -5.03 12.31
CA ASN A 132 0.26 -4.49 13.21
C ASN A 132 1.48 -3.88 12.50
N LEU A 133 1.25 -3.01 11.51
CA LEU A 133 2.34 -2.30 10.83
C LEU A 133 3.22 -1.50 11.81
N PHE A 134 2.69 -1.11 12.96
CA PHE A 134 3.42 -0.40 14.01
C PHE A 134 4.43 -1.27 14.76
N ASP A 135 4.19 -2.59 14.87
CA ASP A 135 5.13 -3.52 15.52
C ASP A 135 6.44 -3.62 14.75
N ILE A 136 6.37 -3.46 13.43
CA ILE A 136 7.53 -3.50 12.54
C ILE A 136 8.48 -2.34 12.84
N ILE A 137 7.94 -1.20 13.28
CA ILE A 137 8.69 0.04 13.45
C ILE A 137 9.21 0.19 14.88
N LYS A 138 8.95 -0.79 15.77
CA LYS A 138 9.41 -0.82 17.17
C LYS A 138 9.07 0.44 17.97
N PHE A 139 7.94 1.09 17.68
CA PHE A 139 7.51 2.22 18.49
C PHE A 139 6.94 1.76 19.83
N LYS A 140 7.37 2.41 20.92
CA LYS A 140 6.97 2.08 22.31
C LYS A 140 5.46 2.26 22.61
N PHE A 141 4.67 2.78 21.68
CA PHE A 141 3.22 3.02 21.82
C PHE A 141 2.34 1.91 21.23
N ASN A 142 2.90 0.74 21.02
CA ASN A 142 2.25 -0.39 20.38
C ASN A 142 0.92 -0.81 21.01
N SER A 143 0.78 -0.69 22.33
CA SER A 143 -0.43 -1.15 23.03
C SER A 143 -1.73 -0.46 22.62
N LEU A 144 -1.65 0.78 22.13
CA LEU A 144 -2.83 1.54 21.70
C LEU A 144 -3.28 1.20 20.27
N PHE A 145 -2.39 0.65 19.43
CA PHE A 145 -2.64 0.46 17.99
C PHE A 145 -2.43 -0.98 17.49
N ASN A 146 -2.24 -1.92 18.41
CA ASN A 146 -1.91 -3.33 18.08
C ASN A 146 -2.93 -4.04 17.19
N ASP A 147 -4.20 -3.63 17.23
CA ASP A 147 -5.28 -4.30 16.49
C ASP A 147 -5.61 -3.63 15.15
N GLN A 148 -4.76 -2.70 14.67
CA GLN A 148 -5.07 -2.00 13.44
C GLN A 148 -4.71 -2.81 12.21
N ILE A 149 -5.69 -2.97 11.33
CA ILE A 149 -5.52 -3.65 10.05
C ILE A 149 -5.32 -2.60 8.96
N PHE A 150 -4.16 -2.65 8.33
CA PHE A 150 -3.84 -1.86 7.15
C PHE A 150 -4.21 -2.66 5.89
N ILE A 151 -5.02 -2.07 5.05
CA ILE A 151 -5.31 -2.63 3.73
C ILE A 151 -4.55 -1.79 2.72
N ILE A 152 -3.60 -2.41 2.05
CA ILE A 152 -2.80 -1.78 1.00
C ILE A 152 -3.40 -2.19 -0.34
N ASN A 153 -3.69 -1.19 -1.16
CA ASN A 153 -4.17 -1.37 -2.53
C ASN A 153 -3.16 -0.74 -3.48
N ILE A 154 -2.51 -1.55 -4.28
CA ILE A 154 -1.59 -1.12 -5.34
C ILE A 154 -2.35 -1.21 -6.66
N LYS A 155 -2.60 -0.06 -7.27
CA LYS A 155 -3.27 0.03 -8.57
C LYS A 155 -2.25 0.05 -9.69
N THR A 156 -2.43 -0.81 -10.68
CA THR A 156 -1.67 -0.80 -11.92
C THR A 156 -2.49 -0.17 -13.06
N THR A 157 -1.86 0.19 -14.15
CA THR A 157 -2.55 0.70 -15.33
C THR A 157 -3.17 -0.41 -16.18
N SER A 158 -2.77 -1.67 -16.00
CA SER A 158 -3.33 -2.80 -16.71
C SER A 158 -4.57 -3.35 -16.02
N LEU A 159 -5.59 -3.70 -16.79
CA LEU A 159 -6.78 -4.42 -16.29
C LEU A 159 -6.57 -5.93 -16.27
N ASN A 160 -5.58 -6.42 -17.02
CA ASN A 160 -5.26 -7.85 -17.09
C ASN A 160 -4.44 -8.27 -15.86
N ASN A 161 -4.96 -9.23 -15.10
CA ASN A 161 -4.31 -9.74 -13.90
C ASN A 161 -2.94 -10.39 -14.19
N PHE A 162 -2.77 -11.02 -15.35
CA PHE A 162 -1.50 -11.63 -15.72
C PHE A 162 -0.39 -10.60 -15.98
N LEU A 163 -0.72 -9.51 -16.69
CA LEU A 163 0.23 -8.40 -16.89
C LEU A 163 0.56 -7.69 -15.58
N SER A 164 -0.42 -7.51 -14.71
CA SER A 164 -0.19 -6.91 -13.39
C SER A 164 0.65 -7.81 -12.51
N TYR A 165 0.42 -9.13 -12.53
CA TYR A 165 1.25 -10.09 -11.82
C TYR A 165 2.71 -10.01 -12.29
N SER A 166 2.96 -10.05 -13.60
CA SER A 166 4.31 -9.96 -14.14
C SER A 166 5.00 -8.65 -13.79
N LEU A 167 4.29 -7.52 -13.84
CA LEU A 167 4.81 -6.24 -13.39
C LEU A 167 5.22 -6.29 -11.91
N LEU A 168 4.31 -6.73 -11.03
CA LEU A 168 4.53 -6.72 -9.58
C LEU A 168 5.61 -7.73 -9.14
N SER A 169 5.73 -8.87 -9.84
CA SER A 169 6.81 -9.83 -9.59
C SER A 169 8.19 -9.28 -9.96
N LEU A 170 8.29 -8.50 -11.04
CA LEU A 170 9.52 -7.79 -11.40
C LEU A 170 9.89 -6.70 -10.40
N TYR A 171 8.92 -6.12 -9.70
CA TYR A 171 9.17 -5.24 -8.53
C TYR A 171 9.58 -6.00 -7.27
N LEU A 172 9.76 -7.32 -7.34
CA LEU A 172 10.13 -8.21 -6.23
C LEU A 172 9.05 -8.27 -5.12
N LEU A 173 7.80 -8.02 -5.44
CA LEU A 173 6.71 -8.27 -4.51
C LEU A 173 6.48 -9.79 -4.38
N PRO A 174 6.38 -10.34 -3.16
CA PRO A 174 6.24 -11.77 -2.92
C PRO A 174 4.81 -12.25 -3.23
N ILE A 175 4.53 -12.46 -4.51
CA ILE A 175 3.24 -12.94 -5.01
C ILE A 175 3.43 -14.34 -5.57
N LYS A 176 2.62 -15.30 -5.13
CA LYS A 176 2.59 -16.65 -5.68
C LYS A 176 1.50 -16.73 -6.74
N TYR A 177 1.89 -17.20 -7.91
CA TYR A 177 0.95 -17.45 -9.02
C TYR A 177 0.16 -18.73 -8.81
#